data_b96cc50db504f5b0b88610bbb9e130bf
#
_entry.id   b96cc50db504f5b0b88610bbb9e130bf
#
_cell.length_a   1.000
_cell.length_b   1.000
_cell.length_c   1.000
_cell.angle_alpha   90.00
_cell.angle_beta   90.00
_cell.angle_gamma   90.00
#
_symmetry.space_group_name_H-M   'P 1'
#
loop_
_entity.id
_entity.type
_entity.pdbx_description
1 polymer ?
#
loop_
_entity_poly.entity_id
_entity_poly.type
_entity_poly.pdbx_seq_one_letter_code
_entity_poly.pdbx_strand_id
1 'polypeptide(L)'
;MNWPQIEEITYSECDNPHKLLGPHKQGSKMLVQAYFPGAEKVTIHWKKTGQVGEAFLTDVPMELADEEGYFAALVNAGKMSPYEYVVEYGKTKEHAAYRKICGDAYRHVPQITKEDMDRFAAGIHYTIYEKLGAHPMELDGDAGTYFAVWAPNAMRVSVVGDFNEWDGRMHQMRRL
;
A
#
# COMPACT_ATOMS: atom_id res chain seq x y z
N MET A 1 -10.59 -3.61 16.01
CA MET A 1 -10.07 -4.15 14.74
C MET A 1 -11.21 -4.92 14.06
N ASN A 2 -11.36 -4.84 12.74
CA ASN A 2 -12.45 -5.50 12.02
C ASN A 2 -11.90 -6.80 11.40
N TRP A 3 -11.96 -7.90 12.13
CA TRP A 3 -11.42 -9.20 11.74
C TRP A 3 -11.90 -9.72 10.38
N PRO A 4 -13.19 -9.66 10.03
CA PRO A 4 -13.64 -10.08 8.71
C PRO A 4 -12.97 -9.36 7.55
N GLN A 5 -12.64 -8.08 7.69
CA GLN A 5 -11.94 -7.32 6.66
C GLN A 5 -10.44 -7.69 6.57
N ILE A 6 -9.82 -8.08 7.69
CA ILE A 6 -8.44 -8.59 7.68
C ILE A 6 -8.39 -9.92 6.93
N GLU A 7 -9.34 -10.81 7.20
CA GLU A 7 -9.47 -12.08 6.47
C GLU A 7 -9.66 -11.87 4.97
N GLU A 8 -10.47 -10.88 4.56
CA GLU A 8 -10.61 -10.52 3.13
C GLU A 8 -9.27 -10.14 2.48
N ILE A 9 -8.37 -9.48 3.21
CA ILE A 9 -7.01 -9.16 2.71
C ILE A 9 -6.17 -10.43 2.62
N THR A 10 -6.11 -11.23 3.69
CA THR A 10 -5.25 -12.42 3.76
C THR A 10 -5.65 -13.50 2.75
N TYR A 11 -6.95 -13.64 2.48
CA TYR A 11 -7.49 -14.55 1.46
C TYR A 11 -7.62 -13.93 0.07
N SER A 12 -7.22 -12.66 -0.10
CA SER A 12 -7.33 -11.93 -1.37
C SER A 12 -8.77 -11.82 -1.90
N GLU A 13 -9.72 -11.64 -1.04
CA GLU A 13 -11.13 -11.46 -1.41
C GLU A 13 -11.58 -9.99 -1.36
N CYS A 14 -10.70 -9.10 -0.89
CA CYS A 14 -10.98 -7.68 -0.75
C CYS A 14 -11.08 -6.99 -2.11
N ASP A 15 -12.19 -6.32 -2.37
CA ASP A 15 -12.41 -5.52 -3.59
C ASP A 15 -11.79 -4.12 -3.52
N ASN A 16 -11.52 -3.63 -2.31
CA ASN A 16 -10.92 -2.31 -2.09
C ASN A 16 -9.98 -2.31 -0.88
N PRO A 17 -8.73 -2.78 -1.06
CA PRO A 17 -7.75 -2.88 0.01
C PRO A 17 -7.39 -1.52 0.64
N HIS A 18 -7.56 -0.41 -0.09
CA HIS A 18 -7.34 0.94 0.42
C HIS A 18 -8.33 1.38 1.50
N LYS A 19 -9.41 0.63 1.75
CA LYS A 19 -10.31 0.86 2.89
C LYS A 19 -9.67 0.44 4.21
N LEU A 20 -8.69 -0.45 4.14
CA LEU A 20 -8.05 -1.05 5.32
C LEU A 20 -6.54 -0.77 5.34
N LEU A 21 -5.82 -1.11 4.26
CA LEU A 21 -4.39 -0.90 4.16
C LEU A 21 -4.04 0.57 3.92
N GLY A 22 -2.85 0.96 4.38
CA GLY A 22 -2.39 2.33 4.35
C GLY A 22 -2.77 3.14 5.59
N PRO A 23 -2.66 4.47 5.53
CA PRO A 23 -2.90 5.36 6.66
C PRO A 23 -4.36 5.81 6.73
N HIS A 24 -5.01 5.57 7.87
CA HIS A 24 -6.39 5.97 8.15
C HIS A 24 -6.50 6.84 9.39
N LYS A 25 -7.24 7.96 9.27
CA LYS A 25 -7.46 8.85 10.41
C LYS A 25 -8.34 8.19 11.48
N GLN A 26 -7.82 8.15 12.71
CA GLN A 26 -8.55 7.64 13.87
C GLN A 26 -8.49 8.68 15.02
N GLY A 27 -9.49 9.54 15.07
CA GLY A 27 -9.49 10.68 16.01
C GLY A 27 -8.34 11.66 15.72
N SER A 28 -7.47 11.86 16.70
CA SER A 28 -6.26 12.70 16.58
C SER A 28 -5.02 11.95 16.09
N LYS A 29 -5.13 10.63 15.85
CA LYS A 29 -4.04 9.75 15.42
C LYS A 29 -4.29 9.21 14.03
N MET A 30 -3.24 8.60 13.45
CA MET A 30 -3.33 7.82 12.22
C MET A 30 -3.09 6.35 12.54
N LEU A 31 -4.01 5.50 12.13
CA LEU A 31 -3.82 4.05 12.11
C LEU A 31 -3.20 3.68 10.77
N VAL A 32 -1.99 3.16 10.79
CA VAL A 32 -1.29 2.65 9.61
C VAL A 32 -1.38 1.13 9.62
N GLN A 33 -1.83 0.55 8.54
CA GLN A 33 -2.06 -0.88 8.40
C GLN A 33 -1.37 -1.39 7.13
N ALA A 34 -0.69 -2.53 7.25
CA ALA A 34 0.10 -3.11 6.17
C ALA A 34 0.01 -4.64 6.19
N TYR A 35 0.18 -5.26 5.02
CA TYR A 35 0.19 -6.71 4.87
C TYR A 35 1.52 -7.17 4.27
N PHE A 36 2.28 -7.92 5.06
CA PHE A 36 3.60 -8.47 4.70
C PHE A 36 3.66 -9.94 5.17
N PRO A 37 3.17 -10.89 4.35
CA PRO A 37 3.14 -12.29 4.71
C PRO A 37 4.54 -12.82 5.00
N GLY A 38 4.68 -13.57 6.10
CA GLY A 38 5.95 -14.15 6.51
C GLY A 38 6.96 -13.19 7.14
N ALA A 39 6.65 -11.90 7.26
CA ALA A 39 7.53 -10.96 7.95
C ALA A 39 7.53 -11.20 9.46
N GLU A 40 8.70 -11.16 10.08
CA GLU A 40 8.83 -11.24 11.55
C GLU A 40 8.62 -9.88 12.21
N LYS A 41 9.02 -8.80 11.51
CA LYS A 41 8.92 -7.45 12.05
C LYS A 41 8.74 -6.43 10.94
N VAL A 42 7.88 -5.45 11.21
CA VAL A 42 7.67 -4.28 10.34
C VAL A 42 7.82 -3.01 11.16
N THR A 43 8.52 -2.03 10.60
CA THR A 43 8.75 -0.74 11.24
C THR A 43 8.43 0.39 10.25
N ILE A 44 7.68 1.39 10.71
CA ILE A 44 7.49 2.64 9.96
C ILE A 44 8.74 3.49 10.16
N HIS A 45 9.41 3.80 9.07
CA HIS A 45 10.56 4.69 9.01
C HIS A 45 10.19 6.00 8.32
N TRP A 46 10.40 7.14 9.00
CA TRP A 46 10.03 8.44 8.49
C TRP A 46 11.09 8.96 7.51
N LYS A 47 10.67 9.34 6.31
CA LYS A 47 11.56 10.00 5.35
C LYS A 47 11.78 11.45 5.76
N LYS A 48 13.04 11.88 5.78
CA LYS A 48 13.40 13.26 6.08
C LYS A 48 13.12 14.15 4.87
N THR A 49 12.24 15.12 5.04
CA THR A 49 11.88 16.09 3.98
C THR A 49 12.48 17.47 4.21
N GLY A 50 13.23 17.68 5.31
CA GLY A 50 13.82 18.97 5.70
C GLY A 50 12.81 19.92 6.38
N GLN A 51 11.63 19.45 6.76
CA GLN A 51 10.62 20.26 7.45
C GLN A 51 10.92 20.42 8.94
N VAL A 52 10.47 21.54 9.52
CA VAL A 52 10.61 21.79 10.96
C VAL A 52 9.79 20.76 11.75
N GLY A 53 10.42 20.14 12.73
CA GLY A 53 9.79 19.12 13.60
C GLY A 53 10.13 17.66 13.25
N GLU A 54 10.75 17.37 12.12
CA GLU A 54 11.15 16.01 11.71
C GLU A 54 12.17 15.36 12.67
N ALA A 55 12.98 16.16 13.34
CA ALA A 55 13.95 15.66 14.34
C ALA A 55 13.30 14.89 15.50
N PHE A 56 12.00 15.03 15.69
CA PHE A 56 11.22 14.35 16.74
C PHE A 56 10.46 13.11 16.22
N LEU A 57 10.54 12.81 14.91
CA LEU A 57 9.93 11.61 14.36
C LEU A 57 10.87 10.42 14.63
N THR A 58 10.43 9.53 15.49
CA THR A 58 11.10 8.27 15.79
C THR A 58 10.45 7.15 15.00
N ASP A 59 11.24 6.17 14.58
CA ASP A 59 10.73 4.95 13.94
C ASP A 59 9.69 4.27 14.84
N VAL A 60 8.61 3.79 14.24
CA VAL A 60 7.51 3.19 14.97
C VAL A 60 7.41 1.70 14.60
N PRO A 61 7.68 0.79 15.55
CA PRO A 61 7.42 -0.62 15.32
C PRO A 61 5.93 -0.85 15.17
N MET A 62 5.54 -1.68 14.19
CA MET A 62 4.17 -2.12 14.00
C MET A 62 3.91 -3.40 14.79
N GLU A 63 2.71 -3.53 15.33
CA GLU A 63 2.26 -4.74 16.00
C GLU A 63 1.74 -5.75 14.96
N LEU A 64 2.13 -7.01 15.10
CA LEU A 64 1.56 -8.12 14.35
C LEU A 64 0.12 -8.34 14.86
N ALA A 65 -0.85 -8.00 14.04
CA ALA A 65 -2.26 -8.08 14.39
C ALA A 65 -2.89 -9.41 13.96
N ASP A 66 -2.34 -10.05 12.94
CA ASP A 66 -2.73 -11.36 12.47
C ASP A 66 -1.49 -12.15 12.03
N GLU A 67 -1.45 -13.45 12.36
CA GLU A 67 -0.31 -14.34 12.11
C GLU A 67 0.01 -14.56 10.62
N GLU A 68 -0.95 -14.29 9.73
CA GLU A 68 -0.75 -14.31 8.28
C GLU A 68 0.06 -13.11 7.76
N GLY A 69 0.54 -12.22 8.65
CA GLY A 69 1.39 -11.09 8.31
C GLY A 69 0.67 -9.75 8.21
N TYR A 70 -0.42 -9.58 8.92
CA TYR A 70 -1.11 -8.30 9.01
C TYR A 70 -0.57 -7.47 10.17
N PHE A 71 -0.04 -6.28 9.85
CA PHE A 71 0.58 -5.38 10.82
C PHE A 71 -0.20 -4.09 10.96
N ALA A 72 -0.21 -3.54 12.17
CA ALA A 72 -0.85 -2.27 12.47
C ALA A 72 -0.02 -1.42 13.44
N ALA A 73 -0.07 -0.10 13.27
CA ALA A 73 0.50 0.85 14.22
C ALA A 73 -0.36 2.10 14.34
N LEU A 74 -0.48 2.63 15.56
CA LEU A 74 -1.18 3.88 15.81
C LEU A 74 -0.14 5.00 16.02
N VAL A 75 -0.02 5.89 15.04
CA VAL A 75 0.99 6.96 15.04
C VAL A 75 0.38 8.32 15.36
N ASN A 76 1.13 9.15 16.09
CA ASN A 76 0.77 10.54 16.37
C ASN A 76 1.22 11.39 15.17
N ALA A 77 0.36 11.57 14.18
CA ALA A 77 0.67 12.39 13.04
C ALA A 77 -0.40 13.46 12.85
N GLY A 78 -0.09 14.69 13.21
CA GLY A 78 -0.93 15.86 12.89
C GLY A 78 -1.01 16.09 11.37
N LYS A 79 0.10 15.87 10.67
CA LYS A 79 0.21 15.82 9.22
C LYS A 79 1.12 14.65 8.89
N MET A 80 0.63 13.71 8.08
CA MET A 80 1.44 12.54 7.70
C MET A 80 2.69 12.99 6.94
N SER A 81 3.85 12.83 7.57
CA SER A 81 5.13 12.93 6.87
C SER A 81 5.31 11.70 5.96
N PRO A 82 6.06 11.84 4.86
CA PRO A 82 6.41 10.69 4.04
C PRO A 82 7.13 9.62 4.87
N TYR A 83 6.80 8.36 4.65
CA TYR A 83 7.37 7.22 5.34
C TYR A 83 7.58 6.04 4.40
N GLU A 84 8.35 5.09 4.86
CA GLU A 84 8.56 3.80 4.22
C GLU A 84 8.48 2.70 5.27
N TYR A 85 8.25 1.48 4.83
CA TYR A 85 8.30 0.31 5.66
C TYR A 85 9.69 -0.31 5.63
N VAL A 86 10.19 -0.65 6.80
CA VAL A 86 11.33 -1.53 6.99
C VAL A 86 10.80 -2.87 7.43
N VAL A 87 10.90 -3.86 6.57
CA VAL A 87 10.36 -5.21 6.76
C VAL A 87 11.50 -6.18 6.97
N GLU A 88 11.47 -6.93 8.05
CA GLU A 88 12.48 -7.92 8.43
C GLU A 88 11.88 -9.32 8.29
N TYR A 89 12.54 -10.16 7.51
CA TYR A 89 12.18 -11.56 7.30
C TYR A 89 13.21 -12.47 7.97
N GLY A 90 12.72 -13.46 8.70
CA GLY A 90 13.55 -14.45 9.35
C GLY A 90 14.23 -15.42 8.37
N LYS A 91 15.15 -16.20 8.92
CA LYS A 91 15.79 -17.28 8.18
C LYS A 91 14.81 -18.44 7.98
N THR A 92 14.65 -18.88 6.74
CA THR A 92 13.93 -20.11 6.38
C THR A 92 14.86 -21.19 5.87
N LYS A 93 14.31 -22.31 5.40
CA LYS A 93 15.09 -23.35 4.70
C LYS A 93 15.57 -22.90 3.32
N GLU A 94 14.84 -21.96 2.71
CA GLU A 94 15.04 -21.53 1.32
C GLU A 94 15.91 -20.28 1.21
N HIS A 95 15.88 -19.39 2.23
CA HIS A 95 16.66 -18.16 2.23
C HIS A 95 17.21 -17.78 3.61
N ALA A 96 18.30 -17.02 3.64
CA ALA A 96 18.82 -16.39 4.84
C ALA A 96 17.87 -15.26 5.30
N ALA A 97 17.99 -14.85 6.57
CA ALA A 97 17.28 -13.65 7.05
C ALA A 97 17.68 -12.43 6.18
N TYR A 98 16.68 -11.61 5.81
CA TYR A 98 16.91 -10.41 5.01
C TYR A 98 16.02 -9.25 5.46
N ARG A 99 16.39 -8.06 5.03
CA ARG A 99 15.66 -6.81 5.28
C ARG A 99 15.28 -6.18 3.96
N LYS A 100 14.03 -5.72 3.87
CA LYS A 100 13.48 -5.02 2.71
C LYS A 100 13.01 -3.64 3.13
N ILE A 101 13.22 -2.64 2.28
CA ILE A 101 12.66 -1.30 2.44
C ILE A 101 11.71 -1.06 1.27
N CYS A 102 10.49 -0.65 1.54
CA CYS A 102 9.49 -0.38 0.51
C CYS A 102 8.54 0.76 0.92
N GLY A 103 8.03 1.49 -0.06
CA GLY A 103 6.99 2.49 0.14
C GLY A 103 5.64 1.85 0.41
N ASP A 104 4.68 2.68 0.83
CA ASP A 104 3.30 2.27 1.04
C ASP A 104 2.47 2.55 -0.22
N ALA A 105 2.15 1.51 -0.98
CA ALA A 105 1.34 1.61 -2.19
C ALA A 105 -0.10 2.08 -1.91
N TYR A 106 -0.60 1.89 -0.69
CA TYR A 106 -1.98 2.18 -0.31
C TYR A 106 -2.20 3.61 0.21
N ARG A 107 -1.14 4.40 0.38
CA ARG A 107 -1.25 5.80 0.81
C ARG A 107 -1.66 6.76 -0.30
N HIS A 108 -1.50 6.38 -1.57
CA HIS A 108 -1.71 7.26 -2.70
C HIS A 108 -3.15 7.22 -3.23
N VAL A 109 -3.60 8.37 -3.74
CA VAL A 109 -4.92 8.49 -4.38
C VAL A 109 -4.87 7.98 -5.82
N PRO A 110 -6.02 7.51 -6.38
CA PRO A 110 -6.07 7.10 -7.79
C PRO A 110 -5.70 8.25 -8.71
N GLN A 111 -5.00 7.96 -9.80
CA GLN A 111 -4.70 8.93 -10.85
C GLN A 111 -5.78 8.96 -11.96
N ILE A 112 -6.67 7.97 -11.99
CA ILE A 112 -7.88 7.98 -12.82
C ILE A 112 -8.94 8.77 -12.08
N THR A 113 -9.43 9.83 -12.70
CA THR A 113 -10.47 10.70 -12.16
C THR A 113 -11.87 10.24 -12.59
N LYS A 114 -12.90 10.79 -11.95
CA LYS A 114 -14.28 10.55 -12.38
C LYS A 114 -14.51 11.02 -13.82
N GLU A 115 -13.91 12.15 -14.22
CA GLU A 115 -14.01 12.64 -15.61
C GLU A 115 -13.37 11.66 -16.60
N ASP A 116 -12.22 11.06 -16.26
CA ASP A 116 -11.60 10.04 -17.11
C ASP A 116 -12.53 8.83 -17.29
N MET A 117 -13.17 8.38 -16.21
CA MET A 117 -14.12 7.26 -16.28
C MET A 117 -15.35 7.59 -17.12
N ASP A 118 -15.93 8.77 -16.94
CA ASP A 118 -17.10 9.21 -17.69
C ASP A 118 -16.79 9.33 -19.19
N ARG A 119 -15.64 9.92 -19.56
CA ARG A 119 -15.18 10.03 -20.96
C ARG A 119 -14.85 8.67 -21.57
N PHE A 120 -14.25 7.78 -20.79
CA PHE A 120 -13.94 6.43 -21.25
C PHE A 120 -15.22 5.62 -21.51
N ALA A 121 -16.18 5.67 -20.59
CA ALA A 121 -17.48 5.03 -20.76
C ALA A 121 -18.26 5.57 -21.98
N ALA A 122 -18.11 6.86 -22.28
CA ALA A 122 -18.70 7.48 -23.47
C ALA A 122 -17.94 7.19 -24.78
N GLY A 123 -16.80 6.50 -24.73
CA GLY A 123 -15.97 6.17 -25.90
C GLY A 123 -15.22 7.35 -26.50
N ILE A 124 -15.04 8.45 -25.75
CA ILE A 124 -14.42 9.70 -26.21
C ILE A 124 -13.10 10.04 -25.50
N HIS A 125 -12.55 9.10 -24.72
CA HIS A 125 -11.27 9.30 -24.05
C HIS A 125 -10.11 8.78 -24.92
N TYR A 126 -9.69 9.55 -25.90
CA TYR A 126 -8.69 9.14 -26.89
C TYR A 126 -7.26 9.01 -26.35
N THR A 127 -6.97 9.60 -25.17
CA THR A 127 -5.65 9.55 -24.51
C THR A 127 -5.64 8.69 -23.25
N ILE A 128 -6.63 7.81 -23.08
CA ILE A 128 -6.72 6.95 -21.88
C ILE A 128 -5.48 6.06 -21.68
N TYR A 129 -4.73 5.76 -22.74
CA TYR A 129 -3.47 5.02 -22.70
C TYR A 129 -2.37 5.72 -21.87
N GLU A 130 -2.49 7.05 -21.67
CA GLU A 130 -1.59 7.80 -20.77
C GLU A 130 -1.86 7.50 -19.29
N LYS A 131 -2.97 6.86 -18.98
CA LYS A 131 -3.39 6.51 -17.61
C LYS A 131 -3.54 5.01 -17.38
N LEU A 132 -4.02 4.24 -18.39
CA LEU A 132 -4.06 2.79 -18.32
C LEU A 132 -2.69 2.21 -18.66
N GLY A 133 -2.32 1.16 -17.95
CA GLY A 133 -1.02 0.51 -18.10
C GLY A 133 -0.15 0.70 -16.87
N ALA A 134 1.16 0.73 -17.07
CA ALA A 134 2.18 0.90 -16.06
C ALA A 134 2.97 2.19 -16.33
N HIS A 135 2.90 3.15 -15.44
CA HIS A 135 3.50 4.48 -15.61
C HIS A 135 4.45 4.80 -14.46
N PRO A 136 5.78 4.84 -14.71
CA PRO A 136 6.74 5.36 -13.73
C PRO A 136 6.41 6.83 -13.41
N MET A 137 6.29 7.16 -12.12
CA MET A 137 5.99 8.50 -11.67
C MET A 137 6.46 8.74 -10.24
N GLU A 138 6.42 9.99 -9.83
CA GLU A 138 6.62 10.39 -8.44
C GLU A 138 5.30 10.97 -7.89
N LEU A 139 4.84 10.44 -6.76
CA LEU A 139 3.64 10.90 -6.05
C LEU A 139 4.00 11.18 -4.59
N ASP A 140 3.73 12.39 -4.13
CA ASP A 140 3.94 12.80 -2.73
C ASP A 140 5.36 12.53 -2.20
N GLY A 141 6.39 12.63 -3.08
CA GLY A 141 7.79 12.34 -2.77
C GLY A 141 8.17 10.85 -2.79
N ASP A 142 7.28 9.99 -3.28
CA ASP A 142 7.57 8.57 -3.52
C ASP A 142 7.72 8.32 -5.02
N ALA A 143 8.89 7.89 -5.44
CA ALA A 143 9.13 7.39 -6.79
C ALA A 143 8.65 5.95 -6.90
N GLY A 144 7.88 5.65 -7.94
CA GLY A 144 7.31 4.32 -8.13
C GLY A 144 6.69 4.13 -9.50
N THR A 145 5.88 3.08 -9.64
CA THR A 145 5.12 2.81 -10.85
C THR A 145 3.63 2.74 -10.51
N TYR A 146 2.86 3.57 -11.15
CA TYR A 146 1.40 3.52 -11.09
C TYR A 146 0.87 2.48 -12.09
N PHE A 147 -0.07 1.67 -11.65
CA PHE A 147 -0.73 0.66 -12.48
C PHE A 147 -2.22 0.93 -12.54
N ALA A 148 -2.79 0.88 -13.74
CA ALA A 148 -4.24 0.91 -13.95
C ALA A 148 -4.62 -0.02 -15.09
N VAL A 149 -5.75 -0.73 -14.93
CA VAL A 149 -6.24 -1.69 -15.92
C VAL A 149 -7.75 -1.61 -16.08
N TRP A 150 -8.23 -1.77 -17.29
CA TRP A 150 -9.64 -1.98 -17.59
C TRP A 150 -9.96 -3.48 -17.53
N ALA A 151 -10.58 -3.92 -16.46
CA ALA A 151 -10.92 -5.33 -16.24
C ALA A 151 -12.34 -5.46 -15.64
N PRO A 152 -13.42 -5.11 -16.40
CA PRO A 152 -14.77 -4.96 -15.86
C PRO A 152 -15.37 -6.27 -15.29
N ASN A 153 -14.88 -7.42 -15.75
CA ASN A 153 -15.35 -8.73 -15.32
C ASN A 153 -14.46 -9.40 -14.27
N ALA A 154 -13.35 -8.75 -13.86
CA ALA A 154 -12.47 -9.30 -12.85
C ALA A 154 -13.08 -9.14 -11.46
N MET A 155 -13.04 -10.18 -10.67
CA MET A 155 -13.40 -10.11 -9.24
C MET A 155 -12.33 -9.32 -8.47
N ARG A 156 -11.05 -9.52 -8.82
CA ARG A 156 -9.91 -8.80 -8.28
C ARG A 156 -8.78 -8.72 -9.29
N VAL A 157 -7.89 -7.76 -9.09
CA VAL A 157 -6.64 -7.60 -9.86
C VAL A 157 -5.52 -7.29 -8.88
N SER A 158 -4.35 -7.87 -9.11
CA SER A 158 -3.15 -7.61 -8.31
C SER A 158 -1.96 -7.39 -9.21
N VAL A 159 -1.03 -6.56 -8.74
CA VAL A 159 0.28 -6.40 -9.40
C VAL A 159 1.24 -7.39 -8.78
N VAL A 160 1.92 -8.18 -9.61
CA VAL A 160 2.88 -9.20 -9.16
C VAL A 160 4.22 -9.07 -9.90
N GLY A 161 5.29 -9.44 -9.24
CA GLY A 161 6.65 -9.43 -9.77
C GLY A 161 7.67 -9.83 -8.70
N ASP A 162 8.96 -9.77 -9.02
CA ASP A 162 10.04 -10.10 -8.08
C ASP A 162 10.02 -9.22 -6.81
N PHE A 163 9.49 -7.99 -6.94
CA PHE A 163 9.36 -7.06 -5.81
C PHE A 163 8.39 -7.51 -4.72
N ASN A 164 7.50 -8.45 -4.99
CA ASN A 164 6.57 -9.04 -4.03
C ASN A 164 6.51 -10.57 -4.09
N GLU A 165 7.58 -11.21 -4.60
CA GLU A 165 7.70 -12.66 -4.67
C GLU A 165 6.55 -13.34 -5.44
N TRP A 166 5.94 -12.58 -6.37
CA TRP A 166 4.79 -12.98 -7.17
C TRP A 166 3.54 -13.28 -6.32
N ASP A 167 3.49 -12.80 -5.07
CA ASP A 167 2.34 -12.94 -4.19
C ASP A 167 1.28 -11.88 -4.50
N GLY A 168 0.18 -12.29 -5.15
CA GLY A 168 -0.92 -11.41 -5.51
C GLY A 168 -1.72 -10.83 -4.32
N ARG A 169 -1.45 -11.28 -3.08
CA ARG A 169 -2.06 -10.74 -1.88
C ARG A 169 -1.48 -9.40 -1.46
N MET A 170 -0.21 -9.13 -1.80
CA MET A 170 0.54 -7.96 -1.31
C MET A 170 0.20 -6.64 -2.01
N HIS A 171 -0.13 -6.67 -3.30
CA HIS A 171 -0.39 -5.47 -4.10
C HIS A 171 -1.70 -5.59 -4.86
N GLN A 172 -2.77 -5.78 -4.10
CA GLN A 172 -4.12 -5.82 -4.65
C GLN A 172 -4.55 -4.41 -5.09
N MET A 173 -5.14 -4.32 -6.28
CA MET A 173 -5.63 -3.06 -6.82
C MET A 173 -7.02 -2.76 -6.29
N ARG A 174 -7.32 -1.45 -6.14
CA ARG A 174 -8.69 -1.04 -5.82
C ARG A 174 -9.56 -1.03 -7.06
N ARG A 175 -10.82 -1.35 -6.90
CA ARG A 175 -11.86 -1.08 -7.89
C ARG A 175 -12.27 0.40 -7.81
N LEU A 176 -12.39 1.05 -8.96
CA LEU A 176 -12.88 2.42 -9.11
C LEU A 176 -14.32 2.43 -9.59
#